data_18ed93d07a68cb82281baa5f60d7eeb6
#
_entry.id   18ed93d07a68cb82281baa5f60d7eeb6
#
_cell.length_a   1.000
_cell.length_b   1.000
_cell.length_c   1.000
_cell.angle_alpha   90.00
_cell.angle_beta   90.00
_cell.angle_gamma   90.00
#
_symmetry.space_group_name_H-M   'P 1'
#
loop_
_entity.id
_entity.type
_entity.pdbx_description
1 polymer ?
#
loop_
_entity_poly.entity_id
_entity_poly.type
_entity_poly.pdbx_seq_one_letter_code
_entity_poly.pdbx_strand_id
1 'polypeptide(L)'
;LSKYAQMNAQHHREVANDFVQPDKIENYVDTQVTKDIGDAIESLEYEINTLYTSNGQTPFVTLGFGLGTDQLSRKIQQAILHTRIKGLGKDRVTAIFPKLVFSIKKGVNFSPEDPNYDIKQLALECSTKRMYPDILNYDKLVELLGDFKAPMGCRSFLPSWKNDEGQLENNGRCNLGVVTLNVPRIAIEADGDMQQFWDIFEKRMQLLHDALVYRIQRLQDAIPDNAPILYKSGAFKNKLTSEDTVDSLFTKQRATISMGYIGLYEAATLFYGPNWEHNPEAKTFTLDILREMKRYQVEWTKQYDIWFSIYSTPSESLTDRFCRLDKEKFGFIPDVTDKGYYQNSFHYDVRKDVTPFEKLDFEKDYPYYASGGFIHYCEYPKLNHNLKALEAVWDYAYDKVGYLGTNIPIDHCYRCGYDGDFETTANGYRCPHCGNTDPKTVDVVKRTCGYLGNPVQRPVIEGRQKEICARVKHMKEPRS
;
A
#
# COMPACT_ATOMS: atom_id res chain seq x y z
N LEU A 1 -7.56 15.16 14.51
CA LEU A 1 -8.07 16.31 13.73
C LEU A 1 -9.35 16.86 14.34
N SER A 2 -10.37 16.06 14.62
CA SER A 2 -11.68 16.54 15.15
C SER A 2 -11.55 17.41 16.39
N LYS A 3 -10.66 17.04 17.35
CA LYS A 3 -10.42 17.85 18.55
C LYS A 3 -9.95 19.26 18.23
N TYR A 4 -9.01 19.42 17.30
CA TYR A 4 -8.51 20.75 16.92
C TYR A 4 -9.56 21.57 16.18
N ALA A 5 -10.35 20.94 15.31
CA ALA A 5 -11.44 21.62 14.64
C ALA A 5 -12.54 22.06 15.60
N GLN A 6 -12.81 21.31 16.68
CA GLN A 6 -13.72 21.75 17.79
C GLN A 6 -13.16 22.97 18.53
N MET A 7 -11.84 22.97 18.81
CA MET A 7 -11.19 24.12 19.47
C MET A 7 -11.30 25.37 18.58
N ASN A 8 -11.07 25.24 17.26
CA ASN A 8 -11.23 26.35 16.31
C ASN A 8 -12.68 26.84 16.25
N ALA A 9 -13.65 25.93 16.24
CA ALA A 9 -15.07 26.28 16.26
C ALA A 9 -15.44 27.12 17.50
N GLN A 10 -14.93 26.73 18.67
CA GLN A 10 -15.14 27.49 19.89
C GLN A 10 -14.50 28.89 19.82
N HIS A 11 -13.26 28.97 19.34
CA HIS A 11 -12.56 30.23 19.16
C HIS A 11 -13.31 31.17 18.20
N HIS A 12 -13.74 30.68 17.02
CA HIS A 12 -14.51 31.47 16.07
C HIS A 12 -15.85 31.92 16.64
N ARG A 13 -16.50 31.13 17.49
CA ARG A 13 -17.74 31.51 18.15
C ARG A 13 -17.52 32.66 19.15
N GLU A 14 -16.45 32.58 19.95
CA GLU A 14 -16.07 33.63 20.89
C GLU A 14 -15.80 34.96 20.13
N VAL A 15 -14.99 34.89 19.06
CA VAL A 15 -14.67 36.07 18.23
C VAL A 15 -15.91 36.63 17.53
N ALA A 16 -16.78 35.78 17.01
CA ALA A 16 -17.99 36.21 16.28
C ALA A 16 -19.00 37.02 17.13
N ASN A 17 -19.03 36.76 18.44
CA ASN A 17 -19.93 37.50 19.35
C ASN A 17 -19.67 39.02 19.34
N ASP A 18 -18.52 39.49 18.93
CA ASP A 18 -18.15 40.90 18.92
C ASP A 18 -18.63 41.65 17.67
N PHE A 19 -18.95 40.94 16.56
CA PHE A 19 -19.24 41.60 15.29
C PHE A 19 -20.26 40.91 14.38
N VAL A 20 -20.70 39.66 14.70
CA VAL A 20 -21.67 38.91 13.92
C VAL A 20 -23.05 38.96 14.60
N GLN A 21 -24.12 39.12 13.82
CA GLN A 21 -25.50 39.06 14.35
C GLN A 21 -25.75 37.65 14.95
N PRO A 22 -26.40 37.54 16.14
CA PRO A 22 -26.58 36.30 16.85
C PRO A 22 -27.14 35.14 16.02
N ASP A 23 -28.08 35.39 15.14
CA ASP A 23 -28.71 34.43 14.24
C ASP A 23 -27.78 33.93 13.14
N LYS A 24 -26.65 34.60 12.89
CA LYS A 24 -25.65 34.28 11.85
C LYS A 24 -24.37 33.69 12.41
N ILE A 25 -24.18 33.65 13.74
CA ILE A 25 -22.93 33.19 14.37
C ILE A 25 -22.62 31.77 13.96
N GLU A 26 -23.54 30.82 14.05
CA GLU A 26 -23.26 29.42 13.72
C GLU A 26 -22.92 29.22 12.22
N ASN A 27 -23.55 29.97 11.32
CA ASN A 27 -23.18 29.94 9.89
C ASN A 27 -21.79 30.51 9.65
N TYR A 28 -21.41 31.58 10.35
CA TYR A 28 -20.07 32.15 10.31
C TYR A 28 -19.03 31.13 10.83
N VAL A 29 -19.26 30.54 12.01
CA VAL A 29 -18.39 29.54 12.61
C VAL A 29 -18.21 28.35 11.66
N ASP A 30 -19.29 27.84 11.09
CA ASP A 30 -19.26 26.73 10.15
C ASP A 30 -18.41 27.03 8.90
N THR A 31 -18.52 28.24 8.38
CA THR A 31 -17.73 28.72 7.23
C THR A 31 -16.25 28.82 7.57
N GLN A 32 -15.91 29.41 8.73
CA GLN A 32 -14.52 29.58 9.15
C GLN A 32 -13.85 28.23 9.46
N VAL A 33 -14.54 27.35 10.18
CA VAL A 33 -14.03 26.00 10.48
C VAL A 33 -13.80 25.18 9.20
N THR A 34 -14.70 25.30 8.23
CA THR A 34 -14.54 24.61 6.94
C THR A 34 -13.31 25.12 6.19
N LYS A 35 -13.09 26.44 6.22
CA LYS A 35 -11.87 27.05 5.65
C LYS A 35 -10.62 26.58 6.37
N ASP A 36 -10.57 26.65 7.71
CA ASP A 36 -9.42 26.24 8.52
C ASP A 36 -9.04 24.79 8.28
N ILE A 37 -10.04 23.91 8.17
CA ILE A 37 -9.81 22.48 7.84
C ILE A 37 -9.17 22.36 6.46
N GLY A 38 -9.68 23.06 5.45
CA GLY A 38 -9.13 23.07 4.09
C GLY A 38 -7.68 23.55 4.06
N ASP A 39 -7.40 24.69 4.69
CA ASP A 39 -6.06 25.28 4.78
C ASP A 39 -5.08 24.36 5.51
N ALA A 40 -5.52 23.71 6.60
CA ALA A 40 -4.69 22.77 7.35
C ALA A 40 -4.35 21.50 6.55
N ILE A 41 -5.30 20.97 5.77
CA ILE A 41 -5.06 19.80 4.92
C ILE A 41 -4.14 20.16 3.74
N GLU A 42 -4.32 21.32 3.12
CA GLU A 42 -3.44 21.80 2.04
C GLU A 42 -2.00 21.99 2.54
N SER A 43 -1.82 22.62 3.72
CA SER A 43 -0.53 22.75 4.40
C SER A 43 0.09 21.39 4.69
N LEU A 44 -0.67 20.45 5.23
CA LEU A 44 -0.21 19.10 5.54
C LEU A 44 0.32 18.38 4.29
N GLU A 45 -0.45 18.39 3.21
CA GLU A 45 -0.03 17.76 1.95
C GLU A 45 1.21 18.45 1.37
N TYR A 46 1.26 19.78 1.40
CA TYR A 46 2.42 20.55 0.90
C TYR A 46 3.68 20.21 1.70
N GLU A 47 3.62 20.28 3.02
CA GLU A 47 4.79 20.07 3.86
C GLU A 47 5.31 18.61 3.75
N ILE A 48 4.43 17.61 3.74
CA ILE A 48 4.85 16.21 3.60
C ILE A 48 5.59 15.98 2.28
N ASN A 49 5.20 16.65 1.18
CA ASN A 49 5.84 16.48 -0.11
C ASN A 49 7.10 17.36 -0.31
N THR A 50 7.32 18.35 0.54
CA THR A 50 8.49 19.25 0.48
C THR A 50 9.53 18.96 1.55
N LEU A 51 9.15 18.28 2.64
CA LEU A 51 10.07 17.88 3.70
C LEU A 51 10.84 16.62 3.31
N TYR A 52 12.12 16.61 3.63
CA TYR A 52 12.99 15.46 3.49
C TYR A 52 13.58 15.08 4.85
N THR A 53 13.74 13.78 5.10
CA THR A 53 14.51 13.29 6.24
C THR A 53 15.98 13.68 6.09
N SER A 54 16.76 13.59 7.18
CA SER A 54 18.21 13.82 7.16
C SER A 54 18.95 12.99 6.10
N ASN A 55 18.37 11.86 5.69
CA ASN A 55 18.91 10.98 4.64
C ASN A 55 18.33 11.28 3.24
N GLY A 56 17.63 12.39 3.06
CA GLY A 56 17.07 12.80 1.76
C GLY A 56 15.85 11.99 1.33
N GLN A 57 15.16 11.29 2.24
CA GLN A 57 13.94 10.54 1.95
C GLN A 57 12.71 11.37 2.27
N THR A 58 11.68 11.27 1.42
CA THR A 58 10.35 11.80 1.72
C THR A 58 9.71 10.99 2.86
N PRO A 59 9.04 11.61 3.84
CA PRO A 59 8.32 10.89 4.89
C PRO A 59 7.21 10.00 4.31
N PHE A 60 7.20 8.71 4.69
CA PHE A 60 6.14 7.78 4.30
C PHE A 60 4.96 7.92 5.27
N VAL A 61 4.01 8.76 4.91
CA VAL A 61 2.81 9.02 5.71
C VAL A 61 1.59 8.38 5.06
N THR A 62 0.79 7.67 5.85
CA THR A 62 -0.52 7.13 5.43
C THR A 62 -1.62 7.83 6.21
N LEU A 63 -2.62 8.32 5.51
CA LEU A 63 -3.81 8.94 6.09
C LEU A 63 -5.02 8.04 5.80
N GLY A 64 -5.54 7.39 6.86
CA GLY A 64 -6.74 6.56 6.80
C GLY A 64 -7.98 7.33 7.23
N PHE A 65 -9.09 7.22 6.47
CA PHE A 65 -10.36 7.88 6.75
C PHE A 65 -11.52 7.10 6.10
N GLY A 66 -12.77 7.58 6.25
CA GLY A 66 -13.96 6.99 5.64
C GLY A 66 -15.08 6.67 6.64
N LEU A 67 -14.76 6.42 7.91
CA LEU A 67 -15.73 5.85 8.86
C LEU A 67 -16.46 6.86 9.76
N GLY A 68 -15.95 8.09 9.92
CA GLY A 68 -16.58 9.10 10.77
C GLY A 68 -17.84 9.69 10.11
N THR A 69 -18.98 9.61 10.79
CA THR A 69 -20.29 10.04 10.27
C THR A 69 -20.79 11.36 10.89
N ASP A 70 -20.13 11.86 11.94
CA ASP A 70 -20.45 13.16 12.50
C ASP A 70 -20.08 14.30 11.55
N GLN A 71 -20.72 15.44 11.70
CA GLN A 71 -20.59 16.59 10.80
C GLN A 71 -19.13 17.02 10.61
N LEU A 72 -18.35 17.05 11.68
CA LEU A 72 -16.97 17.50 11.64
C LEU A 72 -16.05 16.49 10.95
N SER A 73 -16.22 15.21 11.24
CA SER A 73 -15.52 14.12 10.56
C SER A 73 -15.82 14.11 9.07
N ARG A 74 -17.07 14.37 8.66
CA ARG A 74 -17.45 14.46 7.24
C ARG A 74 -16.74 15.63 6.56
N LYS A 75 -16.71 16.83 7.19
CA LYS A 75 -15.99 18.00 6.65
C LYS A 75 -14.50 17.73 6.46
N ILE A 76 -13.86 17.07 7.42
CA ILE A 76 -12.44 16.68 7.32
C ILE A 76 -12.22 15.72 6.15
N GLN A 77 -13.06 14.71 5.98
CA GLN A 77 -12.97 13.75 4.88
C GLN A 77 -13.16 14.42 3.51
N GLN A 78 -14.14 15.32 3.40
CA GLN A 78 -14.37 16.12 2.18
C GLN A 78 -13.17 17.02 1.88
N ALA A 79 -12.61 17.70 2.88
CA ALA A 79 -11.44 18.55 2.71
C ALA A 79 -10.21 17.75 2.20
N ILE A 80 -9.97 16.56 2.76
CA ILE A 80 -8.89 15.65 2.30
C ILE A 80 -9.06 15.33 0.81
N LEU A 81 -10.25 14.94 0.40
CA LEU A 81 -10.53 14.56 -0.98
C LEU A 81 -10.50 15.76 -1.94
N HIS A 82 -11.09 16.89 -1.56
CA HIS A 82 -11.07 18.11 -2.39
C HIS A 82 -9.66 18.66 -2.57
N THR A 83 -8.86 18.70 -1.50
CA THR A 83 -7.46 19.13 -1.57
C THR A 83 -6.66 18.24 -2.51
N ARG A 84 -6.81 16.91 -2.39
CA ARG A 84 -6.14 15.98 -3.29
C ARG A 84 -6.59 16.14 -4.74
N ILE A 85 -7.89 16.31 -5.01
CA ILE A 85 -8.43 16.56 -6.36
C ILE A 85 -7.84 17.84 -6.94
N LYS A 86 -7.79 18.91 -6.14
CA LYS A 86 -7.21 20.20 -6.54
C LYS A 86 -5.76 20.09 -6.96
N GLY A 87 -4.96 19.26 -6.24
CA GLY A 87 -3.50 19.16 -6.43
C GLY A 87 -2.74 20.31 -5.81
N LEU A 88 -1.41 20.16 -5.72
CA LEU A 88 -0.53 21.09 -5.01
C LEU A 88 -0.03 22.24 -5.89
N GLY A 89 -0.01 23.45 -5.32
CA GLY A 89 0.54 24.66 -5.91
C GLY A 89 -0.24 25.13 -7.15
N LYS A 90 0.35 26.10 -7.86
CA LYS A 90 -0.26 26.69 -9.07
C LYS A 90 -0.38 25.71 -10.24
N ASP A 91 0.55 24.75 -10.32
CA ASP A 91 0.63 23.76 -11.38
C ASP A 91 -0.22 22.51 -11.08
N ARG A 92 -0.88 22.48 -9.92
CA ARG A 92 -1.79 21.40 -9.49
C ARG A 92 -1.16 20.01 -9.56
N VAL A 93 0.11 19.91 -9.14
CA VAL A 93 0.88 18.66 -9.15
C VAL A 93 0.20 17.63 -8.25
N THR A 94 0.25 16.36 -8.67
CA THR A 94 -0.29 15.27 -7.86
C THR A 94 0.59 15.02 -6.64
N ALA A 95 0.01 15.15 -5.43
CA ALA A 95 0.70 14.82 -4.20
C ALA A 95 0.96 13.30 -4.11
N ILE A 96 2.21 12.92 -3.89
CA ILE A 96 2.59 11.50 -3.69
C ILE A 96 2.25 11.07 -2.26
N PHE A 97 2.51 11.91 -1.27
CA PHE A 97 2.18 11.69 0.14
C PHE A 97 1.30 12.83 0.68
N PRO A 98 0.50 12.58 1.74
CA PRO A 98 0.26 11.28 2.37
C PRO A 98 -0.41 10.31 1.41
N LYS A 99 -0.11 9.01 1.54
CA LYS A 99 -0.90 7.97 0.92
C LYS A 99 -2.31 8.03 1.51
N LEU A 100 -3.32 8.21 0.66
CA LEU A 100 -4.70 8.23 1.10
C LEU A 100 -5.31 6.82 1.04
N VAL A 101 -5.97 6.42 2.12
CA VAL A 101 -6.63 5.12 2.24
C VAL A 101 -8.04 5.32 2.76
N PHE A 102 -9.03 5.01 1.92
CA PHE A 102 -10.44 5.19 2.23
C PHE A 102 -11.07 3.89 2.69
N SER A 103 -11.64 3.87 3.88
CA SER A 103 -12.29 2.69 4.45
C SER A 103 -13.74 2.61 4.01
N ILE A 104 -14.12 1.51 3.35
CA ILE A 104 -15.50 1.21 2.96
C ILE A 104 -16.10 0.27 4.00
N LYS A 105 -17.31 0.58 4.48
CA LYS A 105 -18.06 -0.22 5.45
C LYS A 105 -19.57 -0.17 5.16
N LYS A 106 -20.21 -1.35 5.15
CA LYS A 106 -21.67 -1.46 5.05
C LYS A 106 -22.34 -0.73 6.21
N GLY A 107 -23.40 0.04 5.95
CA GLY A 107 -24.08 0.88 6.91
C GLY A 107 -23.38 2.23 7.22
N VAL A 108 -22.26 2.52 6.54
CA VAL A 108 -21.53 3.80 6.70
C VAL A 108 -21.40 4.54 5.37
N ASN A 109 -20.90 3.89 4.32
CA ASN A 109 -20.62 4.51 3.04
C ASN A 109 -20.65 3.54 1.85
N PHE A 110 -21.15 2.32 2.02
CA PHE A 110 -21.16 1.31 0.96
C PHE A 110 -22.30 1.53 -0.02
N SER A 111 -23.53 1.68 0.48
CA SER A 111 -24.78 1.79 -0.30
C SER A 111 -25.30 3.23 -0.37
N PRO A 112 -26.14 3.58 -1.37
CA PRO A 112 -26.71 4.91 -1.54
C PRO A 112 -27.46 5.45 -0.31
N GLU A 113 -28.01 4.56 0.53
CA GLU A 113 -28.75 4.91 1.75
C GLU A 113 -27.84 5.20 2.95
N ASP A 114 -26.55 4.91 2.83
CA ASP A 114 -25.58 5.09 3.90
C ASP A 114 -25.22 6.58 4.10
N PRO A 115 -24.96 7.02 5.34
CA PRO A 115 -24.78 8.43 5.68
C PRO A 115 -23.58 9.11 4.99
N ASN A 116 -22.56 8.35 4.60
CA ASN A 116 -21.35 8.85 3.93
C ASN A 116 -21.21 8.34 2.48
N TYR A 117 -22.30 7.94 1.84
CA TYR A 117 -22.23 7.51 0.44
C TYR A 117 -21.73 8.59 -0.51
N ASP A 118 -22.12 9.85 -0.28
CA ASP A 118 -21.63 11.02 -1.02
C ASP A 118 -20.10 11.16 -0.90
N ILE A 119 -19.52 10.83 0.26
CA ILE A 119 -18.06 10.83 0.45
C ILE A 119 -17.40 9.68 -0.34
N LYS A 120 -18.05 8.51 -0.44
CA LYS A 120 -17.59 7.42 -1.34
C LYS A 120 -17.59 7.89 -2.80
N GLN A 121 -18.63 8.60 -3.25
CA GLN A 121 -18.67 9.14 -4.62
C GLN A 121 -17.54 10.15 -4.85
N LEU A 122 -17.26 11.02 -3.90
CA LEU A 122 -16.11 11.93 -3.95
C LEU A 122 -14.77 11.19 -3.93
N ALA A 123 -14.65 10.08 -3.20
CA ALA A 123 -13.46 9.23 -3.18
C ALA A 123 -13.25 8.54 -4.54
N LEU A 124 -14.30 8.06 -5.19
CA LEU A 124 -14.25 7.53 -6.56
C LEU A 124 -13.76 8.60 -7.55
N GLU A 125 -14.30 9.80 -7.49
CA GLU A 125 -13.84 10.92 -8.30
C GLU A 125 -12.37 11.23 -8.06
N CYS A 126 -11.96 11.30 -6.81
CA CYS A 126 -10.56 11.54 -6.44
C CYS A 126 -9.63 10.44 -6.99
N SER A 127 -10.01 9.17 -6.86
CA SER A 127 -9.22 8.03 -7.40
C SER A 127 -9.06 8.10 -8.91
N THR A 128 -10.10 8.51 -9.66
CA THR A 128 -9.99 8.64 -11.12
C THR A 128 -9.10 9.79 -11.56
N LYS A 129 -8.92 10.82 -10.73
CA LYS A 129 -8.12 12.01 -11.04
C LYS A 129 -6.70 11.95 -10.48
N ARG A 130 -6.48 11.23 -9.37
CA ARG A 130 -5.23 11.27 -8.60
C ARG A 130 -4.69 9.91 -8.18
N MET A 131 -5.33 8.80 -8.65
CA MET A 131 -4.94 7.41 -8.32
C MET A 131 -5.05 7.08 -6.82
N TYR A 132 -5.42 8.04 -5.98
CA TYR A 132 -5.74 7.92 -4.56
C TYR A 132 -7.15 8.46 -4.29
N PRO A 133 -7.85 7.94 -3.26
CA PRO A 133 -7.41 6.96 -2.26
C PRO A 133 -7.41 5.52 -2.79
N ASP A 134 -6.56 4.67 -2.18
CA ASP A 134 -6.77 3.24 -2.17
C ASP A 134 -7.92 2.90 -1.23
N ILE A 135 -8.54 1.71 -1.35
CA ILE A 135 -9.65 1.31 -0.49
C ILE A 135 -9.30 0.17 0.47
N LEU A 136 -9.86 0.26 1.67
CA LEU A 136 -9.88 -0.81 2.67
C LEU A 136 -11.32 -1.29 2.85
N ASN A 137 -11.55 -2.55 2.63
CA ASN A 137 -12.85 -3.19 2.85
C ASN A 137 -12.93 -3.69 4.29
N TYR A 138 -13.69 -2.95 5.11
CA TYR A 138 -13.69 -3.09 6.58
C TYR A 138 -13.97 -4.52 7.03
N ASP A 139 -15.10 -5.09 6.59
CA ASP A 139 -15.52 -6.41 7.07
C ASP A 139 -14.55 -7.51 6.61
N LYS A 140 -14.03 -7.40 5.39
CA LYS A 140 -13.03 -8.34 4.86
C LYS A 140 -11.68 -8.24 5.60
N LEU A 141 -11.27 -7.05 6.00
CA LEU A 141 -10.07 -6.89 6.83
C LEU A 141 -10.25 -7.48 8.23
N VAL A 142 -11.42 -7.29 8.85
CA VAL A 142 -11.72 -7.92 10.14
C VAL A 142 -11.70 -9.44 10.03
N GLU A 143 -12.26 -10.01 8.96
CA GLU A 143 -12.21 -11.45 8.69
C GLU A 143 -10.76 -11.95 8.57
N LEU A 144 -9.91 -11.24 7.81
CA LEU A 144 -8.53 -11.66 7.53
C LEU A 144 -7.56 -11.43 8.71
N LEU A 145 -7.77 -10.36 9.48
CA LEU A 145 -6.80 -9.86 10.48
C LEU A 145 -7.29 -9.97 11.93
N GLY A 146 -8.57 -10.34 12.12
CA GLY A 146 -9.22 -10.40 13.44
C GLY A 146 -9.64 -9.02 13.99
N ASP A 147 -9.19 -7.93 13.39
CA ASP A 147 -9.53 -6.56 13.76
C ASP A 147 -9.29 -5.63 12.56
N PHE A 148 -10.01 -4.48 12.53
CA PHE A 148 -9.79 -3.48 11.51
C PHE A 148 -8.51 -2.67 11.78
N LYS A 149 -7.64 -2.61 10.78
CA LYS A 149 -6.34 -1.91 10.84
C LYS A 149 -6.06 -1.17 9.55
N ALA A 150 -5.55 0.05 9.67
CA ALA A 150 -4.93 0.73 8.53
C ALA A 150 -3.55 0.15 8.25
N PRO A 151 -3.12 0.08 6.98
CA PRO A 151 -1.80 -0.40 6.64
C PRO A 151 -0.73 0.61 7.08
N MET A 152 0.40 0.11 7.56
CA MET A 152 1.62 0.89 7.79
C MET A 152 2.47 0.89 6.52
N GLY A 153 2.92 2.07 6.09
CA GLY A 153 3.68 2.22 4.86
C GLY A 153 2.93 1.71 3.63
N CYS A 154 3.56 0.84 2.84
CA CYS A 154 2.99 0.37 1.58
C CYS A 154 1.78 -0.56 1.78
N ARG A 155 1.91 -1.59 2.61
CA ARG A 155 0.89 -2.64 2.77
C ARG A 155 1.00 -3.46 4.06
N SER A 156 1.82 -3.07 5.05
CA SER A 156 2.01 -3.84 6.29
C SER A 156 0.82 -3.75 7.22
N PHE A 157 0.36 -4.89 7.72
CA PHE A 157 -0.64 -4.97 8.78
C PHE A 157 -0.01 -5.56 10.04
N LEU A 158 0.26 -4.70 11.02
CA LEU A 158 0.83 -5.15 12.29
C LEU A 158 -0.28 -5.64 13.22
N PRO A 159 -0.15 -6.81 13.86
CA PRO A 159 -1.13 -7.30 14.82
C PRO A 159 -1.21 -6.37 16.04
N SER A 160 -2.37 -6.35 16.69
CA SER A 160 -2.52 -5.72 18.00
C SER A 160 -1.76 -6.53 19.05
N TRP A 161 -1.23 -5.88 20.07
CA TRP A 161 -0.55 -6.53 21.19
C TRP A 161 -1.33 -6.30 22.49
N LYS A 162 -1.05 -7.10 23.52
CA LYS A 162 -1.68 -6.96 24.83
C LYS A 162 -0.76 -6.19 25.77
N ASN A 163 -1.28 -5.11 26.38
CA ASN A 163 -0.58 -4.38 27.42
C ASN A 163 -0.56 -5.16 28.75
N ASP A 164 0.00 -4.56 29.81
CA ASP A 164 0.13 -5.21 31.11
C ASP A 164 -1.22 -5.50 31.78
N GLU A 165 -2.28 -4.73 31.44
CA GLU A 165 -3.65 -4.94 31.88
C GLU A 165 -4.40 -5.97 31.02
N GLY A 166 -3.76 -6.57 30.02
CA GLY A 166 -4.37 -7.52 29.08
C GLY A 166 -5.26 -6.89 28.01
N GLN A 167 -5.28 -5.56 27.88
CA GLN A 167 -6.05 -4.84 26.88
C GLN A 167 -5.33 -4.85 25.53
N LEU A 168 -6.10 -4.91 24.45
CA LEU A 168 -5.55 -4.81 23.09
C LEU A 168 -5.11 -3.39 22.78
N GLU A 169 -3.88 -3.26 22.31
CA GLU A 169 -3.24 -2.00 21.96
C GLU A 169 -2.80 -2.00 20.51
N ASN A 170 -3.03 -0.88 19.85
CA ASN A 170 -2.61 -0.62 18.46
C ASN A 170 -1.45 0.38 18.35
N ASN A 171 -1.11 1.07 19.45
CA ASN A 171 -0.01 2.02 19.51
C ASN A 171 1.30 1.34 19.94
N GLY A 172 2.43 1.90 19.50
CA GLY A 172 3.75 1.45 19.89
C GLY A 172 4.20 0.14 19.26
N ARG A 173 3.53 -0.31 18.20
CA ARG A 173 3.95 -1.47 17.39
C ARG A 173 5.11 -1.10 16.48
N CYS A 174 5.92 -2.07 16.13
CA CYS A 174 6.98 -1.89 15.15
C CYS A 174 7.19 -3.15 14.30
N ASN A 175 7.83 -2.99 13.15
CA ASN A 175 8.32 -4.09 12.33
C ASN A 175 9.85 -4.05 12.34
N LEU A 176 10.49 -5.12 12.79
CA LEU A 176 11.95 -5.26 12.90
C LEU A 176 12.62 -5.51 11.54
N GLY A 177 11.82 -5.69 10.51
CA GLY A 177 12.28 -5.87 9.15
C GLY A 177 11.73 -7.12 8.46
N VAL A 178 12.19 -7.34 7.25
CA VAL A 178 11.76 -8.45 6.40
C VAL A 178 12.96 -9.14 5.77
N VAL A 179 12.89 -10.48 5.69
CA VAL A 179 13.76 -11.29 4.82
C VAL A 179 12.86 -11.98 3.81
N THR A 180 13.21 -11.89 2.52
CA THR A 180 12.33 -12.32 1.42
C THR A 180 12.87 -13.52 0.69
N LEU A 181 12.04 -14.56 0.55
CA LEU A 181 12.31 -15.73 -0.27
C LEU A 181 12.23 -15.41 -1.75
N ASN A 182 13.23 -15.86 -2.50
CA ASN A 182 13.18 -15.96 -3.95
C ASN A 182 12.56 -17.32 -4.33
N VAL A 183 11.23 -17.38 -4.42
CA VAL A 183 10.52 -18.65 -4.68
C VAL A 183 10.81 -19.18 -6.09
N PRO A 184 10.91 -18.33 -7.16
CA PRO A 184 11.34 -18.81 -8.48
C PRO A 184 12.68 -19.55 -8.47
N ARG A 185 13.68 -19.05 -7.71
CA ARG A 185 14.97 -19.74 -7.62
C ARG A 185 14.85 -21.15 -7.06
N ILE A 186 14.01 -21.35 -6.05
CA ILE A 186 13.76 -22.67 -5.47
C ILE A 186 13.20 -23.60 -6.56
N ALA A 187 12.23 -23.12 -7.33
CA ALA A 187 11.61 -23.88 -8.42
C ALA A 187 12.60 -24.17 -9.58
N ILE A 188 13.47 -23.21 -9.93
CA ILE A 188 14.52 -23.42 -10.94
C ILE A 188 15.53 -24.49 -10.46
N GLU A 189 15.98 -24.40 -9.22
CA GLU A 189 16.94 -25.35 -8.64
C GLU A 189 16.35 -26.75 -8.46
N ALA A 190 15.02 -26.87 -8.38
CA ALA A 190 14.30 -28.15 -8.30
C ALA A 190 14.19 -28.88 -9.65
N ASP A 191 14.41 -28.19 -10.74
CA ASP A 191 14.46 -28.73 -12.11
C ASP A 191 13.26 -29.68 -12.45
N GLY A 192 12.03 -29.26 -12.09
CA GLY A 192 10.81 -30.01 -12.32
C GLY A 192 10.50 -31.11 -11.30
N ASP A 193 11.38 -31.36 -10.34
CA ASP A 193 11.12 -32.32 -9.25
C ASP A 193 10.43 -31.65 -8.06
N MET A 194 9.18 -32.03 -7.80
CA MET A 194 8.37 -31.46 -6.71
C MET A 194 8.93 -31.83 -5.32
N GLN A 195 9.48 -33.02 -5.14
CA GLN A 195 10.08 -33.41 -3.87
C GLN A 195 11.33 -32.56 -3.61
N GLN A 196 12.17 -32.40 -4.62
CA GLN A 196 13.37 -31.56 -4.52
C GLN A 196 13.00 -30.08 -4.24
N PHE A 197 11.89 -29.59 -4.79
CA PHE A 197 11.40 -28.26 -4.46
C PHE A 197 11.18 -28.09 -2.96
N TRP A 198 10.47 -29.03 -2.32
CA TRP A 198 10.18 -28.96 -0.89
C TRP A 198 11.43 -29.14 -0.04
N ASP A 199 12.37 -29.99 -0.43
CA ASP A 199 13.65 -30.18 0.26
C ASP A 199 14.52 -28.90 0.22
N ILE A 200 14.51 -28.18 -0.91
CA ILE A 200 15.21 -26.90 -1.05
C ILE A 200 14.46 -25.82 -0.26
N PHE A 201 13.13 -25.80 -0.34
CA PHE A 201 12.29 -24.84 0.37
C PHE A 201 12.56 -24.91 1.88
N GLU A 202 12.58 -26.10 2.48
CA GLU A 202 12.87 -26.29 3.89
C GLU A 202 14.25 -25.71 4.28
N LYS A 203 15.27 -26.00 3.50
CA LYS A 203 16.63 -25.44 3.72
C LYS A 203 16.63 -23.90 3.63
N ARG A 204 15.87 -23.32 2.69
CA ARG A 204 15.73 -21.86 2.56
C ARG A 204 14.93 -21.25 3.70
N MET A 205 13.92 -21.94 4.21
CA MET A 205 13.19 -21.53 5.41
C MET A 205 14.09 -21.49 6.64
N GLN A 206 14.98 -22.47 6.83
CA GLN A 206 15.95 -22.45 7.91
C GLN A 206 16.92 -21.26 7.79
N LEU A 207 17.44 -20.99 6.60
CA LEU A 207 18.30 -19.83 6.35
C LEU A 207 17.58 -18.50 6.60
N LEU A 208 16.30 -18.43 6.21
CA LEU A 208 15.46 -17.27 6.48
C LEU A 208 15.24 -17.08 7.97
N HIS A 209 14.98 -18.15 8.71
CA HIS A 209 14.87 -18.16 10.16
C HIS A 209 16.12 -17.57 10.81
N ASP A 210 17.30 -18.10 10.47
CA ASP A 210 18.57 -17.68 11.05
C ASP A 210 18.83 -16.17 10.81
N ALA A 211 18.49 -15.69 9.60
CA ALA A 211 18.62 -14.28 9.25
C ALA A 211 17.66 -13.38 10.05
N LEU A 212 16.44 -13.85 10.30
CA LEU A 212 15.44 -13.12 11.12
C LEU A 212 15.85 -13.13 12.60
N VAL A 213 16.28 -14.27 13.13
CA VAL A 213 16.75 -14.39 14.52
C VAL A 213 17.97 -13.51 14.76
N TYR A 214 18.91 -13.46 13.82
CA TYR A 214 20.06 -12.55 13.90
C TYR A 214 19.62 -11.08 14.02
N ARG A 215 18.58 -10.66 13.29
CA ARG A 215 18.02 -9.31 13.43
C ARG A 215 17.43 -9.05 14.81
N ILE A 216 16.75 -10.05 15.40
CA ILE A 216 16.20 -9.95 16.76
C ILE A 216 17.36 -9.79 17.76
N GLN A 217 18.40 -10.61 17.66
CA GLN A 217 19.57 -10.54 18.53
C GLN A 217 20.27 -9.18 18.47
N ARG A 218 20.36 -8.58 17.29
CA ARG A 218 20.95 -7.23 17.13
C ARG A 218 20.22 -6.13 17.90
N LEU A 219 18.94 -6.31 18.24
CA LEU A 219 18.20 -5.36 19.08
C LEU A 219 18.54 -5.49 20.56
N GLN A 220 18.93 -6.68 21.00
CA GLN A 220 19.34 -6.92 22.40
C GLN A 220 20.60 -6.16 22.77
N ASP A 221 21.44 -5.87 21.77
CA ASP A 221 22.68 -5.08 21.93
C ASP A 221 22.43 -3.56 21.81
N ALA A 222 21.21 -3.13 21.44
CA ALA A 222 20.92 -1.73 21.22
C ALA A 222 20.60 -1.03 22.55
N ILE A 223 21.13 0.18 22.69
CA ILE A 223 20.82 1.06 23.83
C ILE A 223 19.94 2.22 23.37
N PRO A 224 19.11 2.79 24.28
CA PRO A 224 18.21 3.89 23.95
C PRO A 224 18.89 5.10 23.34
N ASP A 225 20.15 5.34 23.69
CA ASP A 225 20.96 6.44 23.16
C ASP A 225 21.35 6.28 21.68
N ASN A 226 21.22 5.07 21.10
CA ASN A 226 21.44 4.89 19.67
C ASN A 226 20.42 5.63 18.80
N ALA A 227 19.17 5.81 19.30
CA ALA A 227 18.12 6.57 18.62
C ALA A 227 17.20 7.26 19.66
N PRO A 228 17.65 8.36 20.29
CA PRO A 228 16.94 8.99 21.42
C PRO A 228 15.52 9.43 21.08
N ILE A 229 15.29 9.94 19.86
CA ILE A 229 13.96 10.38 19.41
C ILE A 229 12.99 9.19 19.40
N LEU A 230 13.42 8.01 18.94
CA LEU A 230 12.58 6.82 18.92
C LEU A 230 12.31 6.25 20.32
N TYR A 231 13.35 6.13 21.12
CA TYR A 231 13.26 5.38 22.37
C TYR A 231 12.98 6.23 23.61
N LYS A 232 13.53 7.46 23.69
CA LYS A 232 13.38 8.32 24.86
C LYS A 232 12.22 9.31 24.77
N SER A 233 11.73 9.62 23.55
CA SER A 233 10.64 10.60 23.35
C SER A 233 9.25 9.97 23.31
N GLY A 234 9.13 8.65 23.41
CA GLY A 234 7.85 7.94 23.49
C GLY A 234 7.21 7.60 22.13
N ALA A 235 8.01 7.53 21.04
CA ALA A 235 7.52 7.12 19.72
C ALA A 235 6.89 5.70 19.73
N PHE A 236 7.36 4.83 20.64
CA PHE A 236 6.78 3.50 20.86
C PHE A 236 5.84 3.45 22.08
N LYS A 237 5.11 4.55 22.41
CA LYS A 237 4.24 4.71 23.58
C LYS A 237 5.01 4.84 24.90
N ASN A 238 5.97 3.96 25.17
CA ASN A 238 6.79 4.00 26.38
C ASN A 238 8.06 4.81 26.12
N LYS A 239 8.54 5.50 27.16
CA LYS A 239 9.82 6.21 27.13
C LYS A 239 10.85 5.35 27.85
N LEU A 240 12.01 5.17 27.25
CA LEU A 240 13.14 4.52 27.88
C LEU A 240 14.12 5.58 28.42
N THR A 241 14.87 5.20 29.46
CA THR A 241 16.03 5.93 29.95
C THR A 241 17.31 5.34 29.37
N SER A 242 18.48 5.94 29.68
CA SER A 242 19.76 5.37 29.23
C SER A 242 20.14 4.06 29.93
N GLU A 243 19.45 3.73 31.04
CA GLU A 243 19.69 2.52 31.83
C GLU A 243 18.83 1.34 31.39
N ASP A 244 17.80 1.59 30.53
CA ASP A 244 16.91 0.56 30.01
C ASP A 244 17.54 -0.18 28.83
N THR A 245 16.97 -1.34 28.50
CA THR A 245 17.27 -2.09 27.29
C THR A 245 16.20 -1.88 26.23
N VAL A 246 16.61 -1.78 24.95
CA VAL A 246 15.67 -1.53 23.85
C VAL A 246 14.72 -2.71 23.61
N ASP A 247 15.16 -3.92 23.82
CA ASP A 247 14.38 -5.15 23.67
C ASP A 247 13.17 -5.22 24.63
N SER A 248 13.21 -4.51 25.76
CA SER A 248 12.07 -4.39 26.68
C SER A 248 10.81 -3.82 26.03
N LEU A 249 10.95 -3.01 24.96
CA LEU A 249 9.84 -2.49 24.17
C LEU A 249 9.16 -3.52 23.27
N PHE A 250 9.79 -4.67 23.01
CA PHE A 250 9.38 -5.57 21.94
C PHE A 250 8.87 -6.93 22.44
N THR A 251 8.80 -7.12 23.75
CA THR A 251 8.20 -8.30 24.41
C THR A 251 6.68 -8.37 24.19
N LYS A 252 6.05 -9.48 24.55
CA LYS A 252 4.60 -9.74 24.47
C LYS A 252 4.04 -9.59 23.04
N GLN A 253 4.82 -10.04 22.07
CA GLN A 253 4.48 -10.00 20.64
C GLN A 253 4.17 -8.58 20.12
N ARG A 254 4.68 -7.55 20.79
CA ARG A 254 4.52 -6.16 20.39
C ARG A 254 5.31 -5.83 19.11
N ALA A 255 6.48 -6.43 18.95
CA ALA A 255 7.24 -6.35 17.72
C ALA A 255 6.81 -7.41 16.73
N THR A 256 6.90 -7.06 15.46
CA THR A 256 6.69 -7.95 14.32
C THR A 256 7.99 -8.12 13.57
N ILE A 257 8.27 -9.32 13.08
CA ILE A 257 9.32 -9.58 12.10
C ILE A 257 8.72 -10.38 10.94
N SER A 258 9.15 -10.12 9.70
CA SER A 258 8.39 -10.56 8.53
C SER A 258 9.17 -11.52 7.65
N MET A 259 8.52 -12.62 7.28
CA MET A 259 8.92 -13.54 6.23
C MET A 259 8.30 -13.09 4.93
N GLY A 260 9.09 -12.58 4.00
CA GLY A 260 8.63 -12.15 2.69
C GLY A 260 8.72 -13.23 1.63
N TYR A 261 8.01 -13.05 0.54
CA TYR A 261 8.10 -13.91 -0.64
C TYR A 261 7.83 -13.13 -1.93
N ILE A 262 8.38 -13.61 -3.05
CA ILE A 262 8.23 -13.06 -4.39
C ILE A 262 8.10 -14.20 -5.39
N GLY A 263 7.33 -14.00 -6.45
CA GLY A 263 7.34 -14.81 -7.65
C GLY A 263 6.63 -16.15 -7.51
N LEU A 264 5.51 -16.23 -6.78
CA LEU A 264 4.68 -17.44 -6.78
C LEU A 264 4.22 -17.78 -8.20
N TYR A 265 3.96 -16.76 -9.02
CA TYR A 265 3.52 -16.93 -10.40
C TYR A 265 4.58 -17.67 -11.23
N GLU A 266 5.82 -17.24 -11.18
CA GLU A 266 6.93 -17.86 -11.90
C GLU A 266 7.25 -19.28 -11.40
N ALA A 267 7.13 -19.50 -10.10
CA ALA A 267 7.34 -20.84 -9.53
C ALA A 267 6.29 -21.83 -10.06
N ALA A 268 5.02 -21.44 -10.11
CA ALA A 268 3.98 -22.27 -10.72
C ALA A 268 4.17 -22.44 -12.24
N THR A 269 4.63 -21.40 -12.93
CA THR A 269 4.96 -21.48 -14.38
C THR A 269 6.01 -22.56 -14.68
N LEU A 270 7.00 -22.70 -13.80
CA LEU A 270 8.07 -23.71 -13.96
C LEU A 270 7.57 -25.16 -13.86
N PHE A 271 6.57 -25.41 -13.00
CA PHE A 271 6.03 -26.76 -12.80
C PHE A 271 4.84 -27.10 -13.71
N TYR A 272 4.01 -26.10 -14.04
CA TYR A 272 2.74 -26.32 -14.71
C TYR A 272 2.64 -25.67 -16.09
N GLY A 273 3.72 -24.99 -16.52
CA GLY A 273 3.76 -24.27 -17.80
C GLY A 273 3.08 -22.89 -17.76
N PRO A 274 3.12 -22.14 -18.87
CA PRO A 274 2.42 -20.86 -18.99
C PRO A 274 0.89 -21.05 -19.01
N ASN A 275 0.14 -20.05 -18.56
CA ASN A 275 -1.34 -20.06 -18.46
C ASN A 275 -1.90 -21.07 -17.45
N TRP A 276 -1.17 -21.33 -16.37
CA TRP A 276 -1.58 -22.23 -15.30
C TRP A 276 -2.73 -21.69 -14.41
N GLU A 277 -3.15 -20.47 -14.62
CA GLU A 277 -4.06 -19.73 -13.73
C GLU A 277 -5.43 -20.43 -13.54
N HIS A 278 -5.85 -21.22 -14.52
CA HIS A 278 -7.06 -22.04 -14.46
C HIS A 278 -6.80 -23.50 -14.05
N ASN A 279 -5.55 -23.85 -13.71
CA ASN A 279 -5.20 -25.16 -13.20
C ASN A 279 -5.32 -25.21 -11.66
N PRO A 280 -6.29 -25.98 -11.10
CA PRO A 280 -6.48 -26.06 -9.65
C PRO A 280 -5.26 -26.61 -8.90
N GLU A 281 -4.51 -27.53 -9.50
CA GLU A 281 -3.29 -28.10 -8.89
C GLU A 281 -2.20 -27.05 -8.77
N ALA A 282 -1.99 -26.26 -9.79
CA ALA A 282 -1.02 -25.15 -9.77
C ALA A 282 -1.42 -24.08 -8.74
N LYS A 283 -2.70 -23.74 -8.66
CA LYS A 283 -3.23 -22.84 -7.63
C LYS A 283 -2.99 -23.41 -6.23
N THR A 284 -3.28 -24.70 -6.03
CA THR A 284 -3.05 -25.40 -4.77
C THR A 284 -1.57 -25.37 -4.38
N PHE A 285 -0.67 -25.67 -5.31
CA PHE A 285 0.77 -25.59 -5.10
C PHE A 285 1.21 -24.22 -4.57
N THR A 286 0.74 -23.12 -5.18
CA THR A 286 1.11 -21.77 -4.72
C THR A 286 0.56 -21.45 -3.33
N LEU A 287 -0.63 -21.96 -2.98
CA LEU A 287 -1.20 -21.81 -1.64
C LEU A 287 -0.49 -22.71 -0.62
N ASP A 288 -0.01 -23.90 -1.01
CA ASP A 288 0.74 -24.81 -0.14
C ASP A 288 2.07 -24.20 0.30
N ILE A 289 2.74 -23.45 -0.59
CA ILE A 289 3.94 -22.68 -0.21
C ILE A 289 3.62 -21.73 0.96
N LEU A 290 2.52 -20.98 0.88
CA LEU A 290 2.13 -20.07 1.94
C LEU A 290 1.61 -20.80 3.18
N ARG A 291 0.97 -21.95 3.02
CA ARG A 291 0.53 -22.81 4.13
C ARG A 291 1.71 -23.33 4.93
N GLU A 292 2.76 -23.77 4.26
CA GLU A 292 4.00 -24.19 4.93
C GLU A 292 4.69 -23.01 5.63
N MET A 293 4.79 -21.85 4.98
CA MET A 293 5.27 -20.63 5.64
C MET A 293 4.44 -20.29 6.89
N LYS A 294 3.10 -20.50 6.84
CA LYS A 294 2.20 -20.28 7.99
C LYS A 294 2.47 -21.25 9.15
N ARG A 295 2.84 -22.50 8.86
CA ARG A 295 3.26 -23.45 9.87
C ARG A 295 4.49 -22.93 10.65
N TYR A 296 5.53 -22.50 9.92
CA TYR A 296 6.72 -21.89 10.53
C TYR A 296 6.39 -20.60 11.30
N GLN A 297 5.51 -19.77 10.77
CA GLN A 297 5.10 -18.53 11.43
C GLN A 297 4.50 -18.79 12.82
N VAL A 298 3.64 -19.79 12.94
CA VAL A 298 3.00 -20.16 14.22
C VAL A 298 4.06 -20.70 15.20
N GLU A 299 4.93 -21.57 14.74
CA GLU A 299 5.99 -22.18 15.54
C GLU A 299 6.96 -21.12 16.08
N TRP A 300 7.52 -20.27 15.21
CA TRP A 300 8.51 -19.27 15.60
C TRP A 300 7.90 -18.14 16.46
N THR A 301 6.67 -17.72 16.19
CA THR A 301 5.97 -16.75 17.04
C THR A 301 5.88 -17.25 18.48
N LYS A 302 5.57 -18.54 18.68
CA LYS A 302 5.51 -19.17 20.00
C LYS A 302 6.88 -19.26 20.67
N GLN A 303 7.93 -19.54 19.87
CA GLN A 303 9.28 -19.73 20.37
C GLN A 303 9.94 -18.44 20.85
N TYR A 304 9.72 -17.31 20.14
CA TYR A 304 10.50 -16.08 20.35
C TYR A 304 9.75 -14.95 21.05
N ASP A 305 8.45 -15.10 21.37
CA ASP A 305 7.56 -14.05 21.90
C ASP A 305 7.55 -12.77 21.02
N ILE A 306 7.90 -12.89 19.76
CA ILE A 306 7.84 -11.87 18.72
C ILE A 306 6.89 -12.37 17.64
N TRP A 307 6.04 -11.48 17.10
CA TRP A 307 5.11 -11.87 16.06
C TRP A 307 5.83 -12.06 14.73
N PHE A 308 6.04 -13.31 14.34
CA PHE A 308 6.44 -13.59 12.95
C PHE A 308 5.23 -13.41 12.04
N SER A 309 5.40 -12.74 10.91
CA SER A 309 4.32 -12.52 9.95
C SER A 309 4.74 -12.92 8.55
N ILE A 310 3.79 -13.37 7.74
CA ILE A 310 4.01 -13.60 6.31
C ILE A 310 3.64 -12.33 5.57
N TYR A 311 4.57 -11.82 4.78
CA TYR A 311 4.48 -10.52 4.13
C TYR A 311 4.58 -10.66 2.61
N SER A 312 3.52 -10.28 1.92
CA SER A 312 3.55 -10.19 0.46
C SER A 312 4.45 -9.02 0.08
N THR A 313 5.74 -9.28 -0.09
CA THR A 313 6.79 -8.26 -0.16
C THR A 313 6.46 -7.20 -1.23
N PRO A 314 6.41 -5.91 -0.86
CA PRO A 314 6.24 -4.82 -1.82
C PRO A 314 7.56 -4.56 -2.52
N SER A 315 7.86 -5.34 -3.52
CA SER A 315 9.20 -5.31 -4.09
C SER A 315 9.35 -4.19 -5.10
N GLU A 316 10.16 -3.21 -4.75
CA GLU A 316 10.65 -2.21 -5.69
C GLU A 316 11.86 -2.72 -6.48
N SER A 317 12.83 -3.26 -5.78
CA SER A 317 14.10 -3.68 -6.36
C SER A 317 14.31 -5.20 -6.40
N LEU A 318 13.66 -5.97 -5.49
CA LEU A 318 13.91 -7.42 -5.40
C LEU A 318 13.37 -8.20 -6.61
N THR A 319 12.27 -7.77 -7.23
CA THR A 319 11.75 -8.42 -8.43
C THR A 319 12.73 -8.35 -9.60
N ASP A 320 13.40 -7.21 -9.78
CA ASP A 320 14.50 -7.04 -10.73
C ASP A 320 15.74 -7.85 -10.31
N ARG A 321 16.21 -7.61 -9.08
CA ARG A 321 17.47 -8.18 -8.58
C ARG A 321 17.45 -9.71 -8.61
N PHE A 322 16.38 -10.34 -8.15
CA PHE A 322 16.26 -11.79 -8.12
C PHE A 322 16.21 -12.35 -9.54
N CYS A 323 15.38 -11.78 -10.41
CA CYS A 323 15.29 -12.20 -11.80
C CYS A 323 16.63 -12.06 -12.53
N ARG A 324 17.34 -10.93 -12.35
CA ARG A 324 18.63 -10.69 -12.97
C ARG A 324 19.69 -11.71 -12.52
N LEU A 325 19.81 -11.93 -11.20
CA LEU A 325 20.75 -12.89 -10.63
C LEU A 325 20.43 -14.34 -11.05
N ASP A 326 19.15 -14.68 -11.18
CA ASP A 326 18.73 -16.00 -11.64
C ASP A 326 19.02 -16.17 -13.13
N LYS A 327 18.80 -15.13 -13.95
CA LYS A 327 19.16 -15.14 -15.36
C LYS A 327 20.67 -15.24 -15.59
N GLU A 328 21.48 -14.57 -14.77
CA GLU A 328 22.93 -14.65 -14.81
C GLU A 328 23.42 -16.10 -14.50
N LYS A 329 22.78 -16.75 -13.53
CA LYS A 329 23.18 -18.10 -13.08
C LYS A 329 22.61 -19.24 -13.93
N PHE A 330 21.36 -19.15 -14.35
CA PHE A 330 20.62 -20.25 -14.99
C PHE A 330 20.26 -19.98 -16.44
N GLY A 331 20.57 -18.79 -16.97
CA GLY A 331 20.28 -18.41 -18.34
C GLY A 331 18.85 -17.91 -18.56
N PHE A 332 18.48 -17.94 -19.84
CA PHE A 332 17.17 -17.52 -20.33
C PHE A 332 16.15 -18.65 -20.11
N ILE A 333 15.12 -18.36 -19.34
CA ILE A 333 13.99 -19.27 -19.10
C ILE A 333 12.72 -18.52 -19.57
N PRO A 334 11.99 -19.03 -20.59
CA PRO A 334 10.78 -18.40 -21.12
C PRO A 334 9.73 -18.19 -20.02
N ASP A 335 9.04 -17.04 -20.05
CA ASP A 335 8.02 -16.61 -19.07
C ASP A 335 8.48 -16.50 -17.63
N VAL A 336 9.75 -16.72 -17.35
CA VAL A 336 10.35 -16.64 -16.00
C VAL A 336 11.45 -15.57 -15.96
N THR A 337 12.65 -15.84 -16.51
CA THR A 337 13.78 -14.89 -16.43
C THR A 337 13.89 -13.95 -17.64
N ASP A 338 13.17 -14.22 -18.72
CA ASP A 338 13.19 -13.45 -19.97
C ASP A 338 12.60 -12.05 -19.81
N LYS A 339 11.61 -11.88 -18.94
CA LYS A 339 10.92 -10.61 -18.67
C LYS A 339 11.83 -9.54 -18.05
N GLY A 340 12.91 -9.95 -17.36
CA GLY A 340 13.80 -9.06 -16.63
C GLY A 340 13.23 -8.60 -15.27
N TYR A 341 12.13 -9.21 -14.82
CA TYR A 341 11.52 -9.03 -13.48
C TYR A 341 10.69 -10.24 -13.11
N TYR A 342 10.47 -10.45 -11.81
CA TYR A 342 9.49 -11.39 -11.27
C TYR A 342 8.21 -10.68 -10.87
N GLN A 343 7.08 -11.39 -10.87
CA GLN A 343 5.82 -10.87 -10.35
C GLN A 343 5.95 -10.60 -8.84
N ASN A 344 5.27 -9.54 -8.42
CA ASN A 344 5.22 -9.15 -7.02
C ASN A 344 4.43 -10.20 -6.24
N SER A 345 5.03 -10.78 -5.20
CA SER A 345 4.37 -11.70 -4.27
C SER A 345 3.42 -12.73 -4.94
N PHE A 346 2.10 -12.57 -4.78
CA PHE A 346 1.05 -13.47 -5.29
C PHE A 346 0.32 -12.92 -6.53
N HIS A 347 0.74 -11.79 -7.08
CA HIS A 347 -0.02 -11.11 -8.13
C HIS A 347 -0.05 -11.90 -9.42
N TYR A 348 -1.18 -11.75 -10.11
CA TYR A 348 -1.35 -12.21 -11.49
C TYR A 348 -0.31 -11.59 -12.40
N ASP A 349 0.11 -12.27 -13.46
CA ASP A 349 1.08 -11.70 -14.39
C ASP A 349 0.49 -10.45 -15.07
N VAL A 350 1.20 -9.32 -14.92
CA VAL A 350 0.74 -8.00 -15.39
C VAL A 350 0.56 -7.92 -16.92
N ARG A 351 1.09 -8.89 -17.68
CA ARG A 351 0.98 -9.01 -19.13
C ARG A 351 -0.33 -9.64 -19.61
N LYS A 352 -1.12 -10.22 -18.69
CA LYS A 352 -2.33 -10.97 -19.04
C LYS A 352 -3.53 -10.05 -19.22
N ASP A 353 -4.30 -10.29 -20.28
CA ASP A 353 -5.59 -9.63 -20.54
C ASP A 353 -6.68 -10.35 -19.73
N VAL A 354 -6.98 -9.82 -18.56
CA VAL A 354 -8.01 -10.33 -17.64
C VAL A 354 -8.87 -9.18 -17.14
N THR A 355 -10.12 -9.48 -16.75
CA THR A 355 -10.98 -8.48 -16.12
C THR A 355 -10.55 -8.22 -14.67
N PRO A 356 -10.93 -7.07 -14.07
CA PRO A 356 -10.69 -6.81 -12.66
C PRO A 356 -11.31 -7.91 -11.77
N PHE A 357 -12.45 -8.45 -12.17
CA PHE A 357 -13.19 -9.47 -11.44
C PHE A 357 -12.43 -10.80 -11.40
N GLU A 358 -11.98 -11.29 -12.56
CA GLU A 358 -11.16 -12.50 -12.68
C GLU A 358 -9.86 -12.40 -11.89
N LYS A 359 -9.18 -11.24 -11.99
CA LYS A 359 -7.96 -10.99 -11.23
C LYS A 359 -8.19 -11.03 -9.73
N LEU A 360 -9.24 -10.37 -9.24
CA LEU A 360 -9.59 -10.37 -7.82
C LEU A 360 -9.99 -11.76 -7.33
N ASP A 361 -10.73 -12.54 -8.13
CA ASP A 361 -11.06 -13.92 -7.80
C ASP A 361 -9.84 -14.84 -7.75
N PHE A 362 -8.86 -14.62 -8.62
CA PHE A 362 -7.60 -15.36 -8.57
C PHE A 362 -6.79 -15.02 -7.30
N GLU A 363 -6.73 -13.74 -6.91
CA GLU A 363 -5.83 -13.26 -5.86
C GLU A 363 -6.43 -13.34 -4.43
N LYS A 364 -7.75 -13.47 -4.27
CA LYS A 364 -8.46 -13.33 -2.98
C LYS A 364 -8.03 -14.29 -1.87
N ASP A 365 -7.48 -15.46 -2.23
CA ASP A 365 -7.18 -16.53 -1.26
C ASP A 365 -5.83 -16.34 -0.55
N TYR A 366 -4.88 -15.64 -1.17
CA TYR A 366 -3.53 -15.50 -0.64
C TYR A 366 -3.42 -14.74 0.68
N PRO A 367 -4.20 -13.67 0.93
CA PRO A 367 -4.14 -12.92 2.19
C PRO A 367 -4.51 -13.71 3.44
N TYR A 368 -5.25 -14.82 3.32
CA TYR A 368 -5.54 -15.70 4.46
C TYR A 368 -4.29 -16.30 5.09
N TYR A 369 -3.25 -16.49 4.29
CA TYR A 369 -1.94 -16.98 4.76
C TYR A 369 -0.99 -15.82 5.02
N ALA A 370 -1.00 -14.80 4.17
CA ALA A 370 -0.06 -13.69 4.18
C ALA A 370 -0.64 -12.43 4.85
N SER A 371 -1.19 -12.57 6.06
CA SER A 371 -1.85 -11.49 6.81
C SER A 371 -0.92 -10.38 7.31
N GLY A 372 0.40 -10.55 7.26
CA GLY A 372 1.37 -9.53 7.66
C GLY A 372 1.47 -8.34 6.72
N GLY A 373 0.95 -8.46 5.50
CA GLY A 373 0.87 -7.36 4.56
C GLY A 373 0.53 -7.82 3.15
N PHE A 374 -0.47 -7.18 2.57
CA PHE A 374 -0.95 -7.44 1.21
C PHE A 374 -1.63 -6.20 0.62
N ILE A 375 -1.74 -6.15 -0.70
CA ILE A 375 -2.56 -5.21 -1.45
C ILE A 375 -2.82 -5.80 -2.83
N HIS A 376 -4.01 -5.59 -3.36
CA HIS A 376 -4.39 -5.96 -4.71
C HIS A 376 -4.36 -4.73 -5.61
N TYR A 377 -4.13 -4.91 -6.89
CA TYR A 377 -4.14 -3.82 -7.87
C TYR A 377 -4.97 -4.18 -9.08
N CYS A 378 -5.72 -3.21 -9.58
CA CYS A 378 -6.34 -3.30 -10.90
C CYS A 378 -5.89 -2.13 -11.77
N GLU A 379 -5.55 -2.45 -13.02
CA GLU A 379 -5.13 -1.47 -14.03
C GLU A 379 -6.36 -1.04 -14.84
N TYR A 380 -6.61 0.25 -14.93
CA TYR A 380 -7.76 0.81 -15.64
C TYR A 380 -7.34 1.75 -16.77
N PRO A 381 -8.16 1.91 -17.81
CA PRO A 381 -8.04 3.04 -18.71
C PRO A 381 -8.45 4.34 -18.00
N LYS A 382 -8.40 5.47 -18.69
CA LYS A 382 -8.91 6.74 -18.16
C LYS A 382 -10.42 6.64 -17.91
N LEU A 383 -10.87 6.84 -16.67
CA LEU A 383 -12.26 6.65 -16.24
C LEU A 383 -12.97 7.96 -15.86
N ASN A 384 -12.50 9.12 -16.31
CA ASN A 384 -13.00 10.45 -15.91
C ASN A 384 -14.52 10.63 -15.98
N HIS A 385 -15.19 9.92 -16.87
CA HIS A 385 -16.63 10.04 -17.12
C HIS A 385 -17.42 8.77 -16.77
N ASN A 386 -16.77 7.77 -16.19
CA ASN A 386 -17.40 6.49 -15.86
C ASN A 386 -17.09 6.03 -14.45
N LEU A 387 -17.49 6.84 -13.45
CA LEU A 387 -17.32 6.48 -12.03
C LEU A 387 -18.04 5.19 -11.67
N LYS A 388 -19.18 4.88 -12.33
CA LYS A 388 -19.94 3.66 -12.08
C LYS A 388 -19.16 2.39 -12.40
N ALA A 389 -18.28 2.43 -13.40
CA ALA A 389 -17.42 1.28 -13.71
C ALA A 389 -16.41 1.02 -12.60
N LEU A 390 -15.80 2.06 -12.03
CA LEU A 390 -14.91 1.92 -10.88
C LEU A 390 -15.67 1.50 -9.62
N GLU A 391 -16.84 2.08 -9.38
CA GLU A 391 -17.71 1.72 -8.26
C GLU A 391 -18.10 0.23 -8.30
N ALA A 392 -18.48 -0.28 -9.46
CA ALA A 392 -18.82 -1.70 -9.62
C ALA A 392 -17.66 -2.63 -9.24
N VAL A 393 -16.41 -2.25 -9.52
CA VAL A 393 -15.23 -3.03 -9.08
C VAL A 393 -14.99 -2.88 -7.58
N TRP A 394 -15.15 -1.69 -7.01
CA TRP A 394 -15.00 -1.48 -5.56
C TRP A 394 -16.05 -2.28 -4.79
N ASP A 395 -17.31 -2.29 -5.26
CA ASP A 395 -18.39 -3.04 -4.64
C ASP A 395 -18.16 -4.55 -4.74
N TYR A 396 -17.70 -5.03 -5.91
CA TYR A 396 -17.32 -6.43 -6.08
C TYR A 396 -16.17 -6.84 -5.17
N ALA A 397 -15.17 -5.97 -5.03
CA ALA A 397 -14.00 -6.21 -4.21
C ALA A 397 -14.31 -6.29 -2.70
N TYR A 398 -15.42 -5.69 -2.27
CA TYR A 398 -15.75 -5.53 -0.85
C TYR A 398 -15.71 -6.83 -0.06
N ASP A 399 -16.37 -7.88 -0.56
CA ASP A 399 -16.43 -9.18 0.09
C ASP A 399 -15.30 -10.15 -0.37
N LYS A 400 -14.40 -9.70 -1.25
CA LYS A 400 -13.34 -10.53 -1.85
C LYS A 400 -11.96 -10.22 -1.27
N VAL A 401 -11.59 -8.95 -1.21
CA VAL A 401 -10.24 -8.53 -0.85
C VAL A 401 -10.27 -7.41 0.19
N GLY A 402 -9.33 -7.44 1.13
CA GLY A 402 -9.30 -6.46 2.22
C GLY A 402 -8.71 -5.10 1.80
N TYR A 403 -7.83 -5.07 0.78
CA TYR A 403 -7.11 -3.87 0.40
C TYR A 403 -6.89 -3.82 -1.12
N LEU A 404 -7.41 -2.79 -1.77
CA LEU A 404 -7.35 -2.62 -3.23
C LEU A 404 -6.79 -1.24 -3.61
N GLY A 405 -5.76 -1.22 -4.45
CA GLY A 405 -5.24 -0.04 -5.12
C GLY A 405 -5.80 0.09 -6.54
N THR A 406 -6.15 1.30 -6.90
CA THR A 406 -6.68 1.67 -8.22
C THR A 406 -5.56 2.29 -9.06
N ASN A 407 -5.20 1.68 -10.20
CA ASN A 407 -4.18 2.19 -11.10
C ASN A 407 -4.83 2.77 -12.35
N ILE A 408 -4.88 4.09 -12.43
CA ILE A 408 -5.47 4.85 -13.55
C ILE A 408 -4.41 5.78 -14.12
N PRO A 409 -4.32 5.98 -15.45
CA PRO A 409 -3.42 6.96 -16.04
C PRO A 409 -3.76 8.38 -15.58
N ILE A 410 -2.79 9.06 -14.97
CA ILE A 410 -2.92 10.43 -14.46
C ILE A 410 -1.73 11.31 -14.86
N ASP A 411 -0.97 10.90 -15.86
CA ASP A 411 0.15 11.70 -16.36
C ASP A 411 -0.35 13.00 -16.99
N HIS A 412 0.36 14.11 -16.76
CA HIS A 412 -0.01 15.43 -17.25
C HIS A 412 1.12 16.09 -18.03
N CYS A 413 0.75 16.75 -19.13
CA CYS A 413 1.66 17.56 -19.92
C CYS A 413 1.34 19.05 -19.77
N TYR A 414 2.17 19.80 -19.07
CA TYR A 414 1.98 21.25 -18.89
C TYR A 414 2.12 22.04 -20.20
N ARG A 415 2.74 21.46 -21.25
CA ARG A 415 2.92 22.13 -22.53
C ARG A 415 1.64 22.13 -23.38
N CYS A 416 0.88 21.04 -23.39
CA CYS A 416 -0.31 20.92 -24.26
C CYS A 416 -1.62 20.62 -23.51
N GLY A 417 -1.58 20.48 -22.18
CA GLY A 417 -2.74 20.17 -21.34
C GLY A 417 -3.23 18.73 -21.44
N TYR A 418 -2.46 17.81 -22.02
CA TYR A 418 -2.86 16.41 -22.10
C TYR A 418 -2.87 15.73 -20.74
N ASP A 419 -3.95 15.02 -20.42
CA ASP A 419 -4.13 14.17 -19.24
C ASP A 419 -4.39 12.73 -19.67
N GLY A 420 -3.51 11.80 -19.29
CA GLY A 420 -3.70 10.40 -19.65
C GLY A 420 -2.48 9.54 -19.43
N ASP A 421 -2.30 8.50 -20.26
CA ASP A 421 -1.15 7.61 -20.22
C ASP A 421 -0.06 8.11 -21.15
N PHE A 422 1.13 8.33 -20.62
CA PHE A 422 2.28 8.69 -21.45
C PHE A 422 2.90 7.44 -22.07
N GLU A 423 3.35 7.58 -23.31
CA GLU A 423 4.10 6.54 -23.98
C GLU A 423 5.44 6.32 -23.29
N THR A 424 5.75 5.08 -22.98
CA THR A 424 7.06 4.71 -22.47
C THR A 424 8.03 4.52 -23.63
N THR A 425 9.18 5.16 -23.56
CA THR A 425 10.25 5.08 -24.57
C THR A 425 11.54 4.54 -23.93
N ALA A 426 12.52 4.19 -24.74
CA ALA A 426 13.83 3.77 -24.24
C ALA A 426 14.52 4.83 -23.34
N ASN A 427 14.17 6.11 -23.52
CA ASN A 427 14.76 7.24 -22.81
C ASN A 427 13.81 7.87 -21.76
N GLY A 428 12.73 7.19 -21.36
CA GLY A 428 11.76 7.68 -20.41
C GLY A 428 10.33 7.77 -20.96
N TYR A 429 9.65 8.87 -20.70
CA TYR A 429 8.23 9.04 -21.03
C TYR A 429 8.01 10.17 -22.03
N ARG A 430 7.05 9.99 -22.92
CA ARG A 430 6.68 10.95 -23.95
C ARG A 430 5.18 11.20 -23.96
N CYS A 431 4.80 12.48 -23.98
CA CYS A 431 3.40 12.86 -24.18
C CYS A 431 2.90 12.38 -25.56
N PRO A 432 1.84 11.57 -25.64
CA PRO A 432 1.35 11.07 -26.93
C PRO A 432 0.73 12.14 -27.80
N HIS A 433 0.29 13.29 -27.22
CA HIS A 433 -0.35 14.37 -27.95
C HIS A 433 0.64 15.33 -28.63
N CYS A 434 1.71 15.73 -27.92
CA CYS A 434 2.63 16.75 -28.46
C CYS A 434 4.10 16.31 -28.52
N GLY A 435 4.39 15.06 -28.17
CA GLY A 435 5.75 14.51 -28.19
C GLY A 435 6.69 15.04 -27.09
N ASN A 436 6.17 15.81 -26.11
CA ASN A 436 6.98 16.42 -25.04
C ASN A 436 7.61 15.33 -24.16
N THR A 437 8.92 15.47 -23.91
CA THR A 437 9.72 14.58 -23.04
C THR A 437 10.47 15.35 -21.95
N ASP A 438 10.29 16.69 -21.88
CA ASP A 438 11.01 17.54 -20.93
C ASP A 438 10.53 17.31 -19.47
N PRO A 439 11.40 16.79 -18.58
CA PRO A 439 11.06 16.51 -17.18
C PRO A 439 10.48 17.69 -16.39
N LYS A 440 10.76 18.93 -16.83
CA LYS A 440 10.27 20.14 -16.15
C LYS A 440 8.85 20.53 -16.53
N THR A 441 8.34 19.97 -17.64
CA THR A 441 7.05 20.31 -18.22
C THR A 441 6.13 19.10 -18.38
N VAL A 442 6.48 17.99 -17.74
CA VAL A 442 5.63 16.80 -17.61
C VAL A 442 5.53 16.36 -16.16
N ASP A 443 4.37 15.87 -15.76
CA ASP A 443 4.14 15.18 -14.48
C ASP A 443 3.74 13.73 -14.79
N VAL A 444 4.66 12.79 -14.53
CA VAL A 444 4.43 11.36 -14.79
C VAL A 444 4.31 10.65 -13.46
N VAL A 445 3.11 10.10 -13.20
CA VAL A 445 2.83 9.43 -11.94
C VAL A 445 2.47 7.97 -12.19
N LYS A 446 3.24 7.07 -11.62
CA LYS A 446 3.03 5.62 -11.74
C LYS A 446 2.99 4.96 -10.37
N ARG A 447 2.22 3.87 -10.26
CA ARG A 447 2.28 3.00 -9.08
C ARG A 447 3.57 2.18 -9.13
N THR A 448 4.47 2.39 -8.18
CA THR A 448 5.75 1.66 -8.13
C THR A 448 5.65 0.40 -7.26
N CYS A 449 4.96 0.51 -6.13
CA CYS A 449 4.58 -0.63 -5.28
C CYS A 449 3.30 -0.29 -4.50
N GLY A 450 3.32 -0.18 -3.21
CA GLY A 450 2.16 0.27 -2.41
C GLY A 450 1.94 1.78 -2.40
N TYR A 451 2.77 2.57 -3.09
CA TYR A 451 2.67 4.02 -3.23
C TYR A 451 2.94 4.48 -4.67
N LEU A 452 2.64 5.74 -4.92
CA LEU A 452 2.90 6.39 -6.20
C LEU A 452 4.34 6.90 -6.27
N GLY A 453 4.86 7.04 -7.47
CA GLY A 453 6.15 7.65 -7.74
C GLY A 453 6.15 8.41 -9.06
N ASN A 454 7.05 9.38 -9.18
CA ASN A 454 7.33 10.07 -10.43
C ASN A 454 8.65 9.54 -11.01
N PRO A 455 8.60 8.60 -11.97
CA PRO A 455 9.79 7.98 -12.52
C PRO A 455 10.65 8.93 -13.37
N VAL A 456 10.14 10.10 -13.73
CA VAL A 456 10.90 11.14 -14.45
C VAL A 456 11.79 11.92 -13.47
N GLN A 457 11.27 12.22 -12.28
CA GLN A 457 12.02 12.92 -11.23
C GLN A 457 12.90 11.97 -10.42
N ARG A 458 12.42 10.76 -10.17
CA ARG A 458 13.14 9.70 -9.44
C ARG A 458 13.09 8.39 -10.24
N PRO A 459 14.09 8.15 -11.08
CA PRO A 459 14.14 6.94 -11.91
C PRO A 459 13.98 5.66 -11.12
N VAL A 460 13.16 4.77 -11.62
CA VAL A 460 13.03 3.42 -11.10
C VAL A 460 14.05 2.48 -11.76
N ILE A 461 14.34 1.35 -11.12
CA ILE A 461 15.26 0.36 -11.68
C ILE A 461 14.68 -0.27 -12.94
N GLU A 462 15.53 -0.84 -13.78
CA GLU A 462 15.19 -1.35 -15.12
C GLU A 462 14.06 -2.38 -15.09
N GLY A 463 14.11 -3.39 -14.21
CA GLY A 463 13.06 -4.40 -14.14
C GLY A 463 11.72 -3.84 -13.69
N ARG A 464 11.72 -2.81 -12.82
CA ARG A 464 10.47 -2.11 -12.46
C ARG A 464 9.92 -1.30 -13.63
N GLN A 465 10.78 -0.66 -14.39
CA GLN A 465 10.36 0.03 -15.61
C GLN A 465 9.74 -0.93 -16.63
N LYS A 466 10.38 -2.09 -16.85
CA LYS A 466 9.86 -3.16 -17.72
C LYS A 466 8.49 -3.65 -17.25
N GLU A 467 8.31 -3.87 -15.95
CA GLU A 467 7.04 -4.30 -15.37
C GLU A 467 5.94 -3.27 -15.56
N ILE A 468 6.21 -1.98 -15.29
CA ILE A 468 5.25 -0.89 -15.51
C ILE A 468 4.81 -0.81 -16.98
N CYS A 469 5.76 -0.95 -17.91
CA CYS A 469 5.49 -0.92 -19.34
C CYS A 469 4.70 -2.13 -19.85
N ALA A 470 4.84 -3.27 -19.17
CA ALA A 470 4.18 -4.51 -19.55
C ALA A 470 2.74 -4.64 -19.03
N ARG A 471 2.29 -3.71 -18.17
CA ARG A 471 0.94 -3.76 -17.57
C ARG A 471 -0.16 -3.65 -18.63
N VAL A 472 -1.06 -4.63 -18.64
CA VAL A 472 -2.25 -4.62 -19.48
C VAL A 472 -3.43 -4.05 -18.68
N LYS A 473 -4.27 -3.25 -19.34
CA LYS A 473 -5.47 -2.68 -18.71
C LYS A 473 -6.53 -3.77 -18.56
N HIS A 474 -7.11 -3.87 -17.38
CA HIS A 474 -8.14 -4.87 -17.05
C HIS A 474 -9.56 -4.48 -17.51
N MET A 475 -9.73 -3.25 -17.97
CA MET A 475 -10.94 -2.78 -18.66
C MET A 475 -10.58 -2.23 -20.02
N LYS A 476 -11.46 -2.45 -20.99
CA LYS A 476 -11.32 -1.84 -22.33
C LYS A 476 -11.88 -0.42 -22.29
N GLU A 477 -11.24 0.48 -23.03
CA GLU A 477 -11.81 1.81 -23.24
C GLU A 477 -13.16 1.68 -23.96
N PRO A 478 -14.16 2.53 -23.63
CA PRO A 478 -15.37 2.58 -24.41
C PRO A 478 -15.01 2.83 -25.87
N ARG A 479 -15.54 2.05 -26.78
CA ARG A 479 -15.40 2.35 -28.22
C ARG A 479 -16.06 3.69 -28.46
N SER A 480 -15.29 4.68 -28.89
CA SER A 480 -15.75 6.01 -29.28
C SER A 480 -16.75 5.93 -30.44
#